data_f86df6cad6a860174e3cea4d76c09938
#
_entry.id   f86df6cad6a860174e3cea4d76c09938
#
_cell.length_a   1.000
_cell.length_b   1.000
_cell.length_c   1.000
_cell.angle_alpha   90.00
_cell.angle_beta   90.00
_cell.angle_gamma   90.00
#
_symmetry.space_group_name_H-M   'P 1'
#
loop_
_entity.id
_entity.type
_entity.pdbx_description
1 polymer ?
#
loop_
_entity_poly.entity_id
_entity_poly.type
_entity_poly.pdbx_seq_one_letter_code
_entity_poly.pdbx_strand_id
1 'polypeptide(L)'
;MSTPDPGIVLGEDGLARPAWAATDPLLRDYYDTEWGMPVRDEQGMYERLSLEAFQAGLSWATILRKRPAFREVFDGFDPEQVARYGEEDVERLMADARIVRNRAKIRAAITNANATLALRDRGGLAEIGRASCRERV
;
A
#
# COMPACT_ATOMS: atom_id res chain seq x y z
N MET A 1 4.07 22.03 33.23
CA MET A 1 3.63 20.76 32.67
C MET A 1 3.29 20.95 31.19
N SER A 2 4.11 20.41 30.33
CA SER A 2 3.82 20.55 28.89
C SER A 2 2.59 19.72 28.53
N THR A 3 1.62 20.34 27.87
CA THR A 3 0.51 19.61 27.28
C THR A 3 1.07 18.62 26.27
N PRO A 4 0.65 17.35 26.28
CA PRO A 4 1.08 16.43 25.23
C PRO A 4 0.67 16.97 23.86
N ASP A 5 1.51 16.73 22.87
CA ASP A 5 1.19 17.05 21.48
C ASP A 5 -0.19 16.46 21.17
N PRO A 6 -1.19 17.26 20.71
CA PRO A 6 -2.52 16.74 20.41
C PRO A 6 -2.53 15.63 19.36
N GLY A 7 -1.43 15.44 18.61
CA GLY A 7 -1.28 14.36 17.69
C GLY A 7 -0.76 13.04 18.28
N ILE A 8 -0.42 13.03 19.58
CA ILE A 8 0.18 11.86 20.24
C ILE A 8 -0.71 11.38 21.37
N VAL A 9 -0.96 10.06 21.43
CA VAL A 9 -1.77 9.42 22.46
C VAL A 9 -0.94 8.34 23.14
N LEU A 10 -0.96 8.34 24.48
CA LEU A 10 -0.31 7.29 25.27
C LEU A 10 -1.26 6.09 25.38
N GLY A 11 -0.82 4.93 24.95
CA GLY A 11 -1.60 3.70 25.02
C GLY A 11 -1.56 3.02 26.39
N GLU A 12 -2.42 2.05 26.61
CA GLU A 12 -2.46 1.25 27.83
C GLU A 12 -1.17 0.47 28.04
N ASP A 13 -0.46 0.14 26.97
CA ASP A 13 0.85 -0.54 26.99
C ASP A 13 2.00 0.39 27.35
N GLY A 14 1.72 1.67 27.61
CA GLY A 14 2.74 2.67 27.92
C GLY A 14 3.46 3.25 26.72
N LEU A 15 3.09 2.87 25.50
CA LEU A 15 3.70 3.35 24.28
C LEU A 15 2.94 4.54 23.70
N ALA A 16 3.66 5.54 23.22
CA ALA A 16 3.08 6.71 22.57
C ALA A 16 2.87 6.43 21.08
N ARG A 17 1.71 6.81 20.57
CA ARG A 17 1.37 6.65 19.15
C ARG A 17 0.72 7.93 18.62
N PRO A 18 0.82 8.21 17.31
CA PRO A 18 0.02 9.31 16.75
C PRO A 18 -1.48 9.00 16.92
N ALA A 19 -2.27 10.06 17.02
CA ALA A 19 -3.71 9.93 17.29
C ALA A 19 -4.42 9.03 16.26
N TRP A 20 -4.02 9.11 14.99
CA TRP A 20 -4.62 8.30 13.94
C TRP A 20 -4.41 6.79 14.12
N ALA A 21 -3.36 6.41 14.84
CA ALA A 21 -3.02 5.01 15.09
C ALA A 21 -3.53 4.50 16.45
N ALA A 22 -4.08 5.39 17.30
CA ALA A 22 -4.42 5.05 18.68
C ALA A 22 -5.83 4.50 18.85
N THR A 23 -6.76 4.86 17.96
CA THR A 23 -8.20 4.62 18.14
C THR A 23 -8.74 3.40 17.39
N ASP A 24 -8.03 2.93 16.37
CA ASP A 24 -8.46 1.80 15.55
C ASP A 24 -7.41 0.69 15.65
N PRO A 25 -7.77 -0.52 16.13
CA PRO A 25 -6.81 -1.62 16.25
C PRO A 25 -6.09 -1.95 14.94
N LEU A 26 -6.76 -1.84 13.80
CA LEU A 26 -6.15 -2.08 12.49
C LEU A 26 -5.06 -1.06 12.20
N LEU A 27 -5.32 0.22 12.45
CA LEU A 27 -4.33 1.29 12.26
C LEU A 27 -3.20 1.20 13.27
N ARG A 28 -3.50 0.78 14.50
CA ARG A 28 -2.46 0.57 15.52
C ARG A 28 -1.51 -0.53 15.11
N ASP A 29 -2.03 -1.66 14.66
CA ASP A 29 -1.20 -2.78 14.20
C ASP A 29 -0.35 -2.38 12.99
N TYR A 30 -0.94 -1.63 12.05
CA TYR A 30 -0.21 -1.10 10.90
C TYR A 30 0.95 -0.20 11.35
N TYR A 31 0.67 0.73 12.27
CA TYR A 31 1.69 1.63 12.79
C TYR A 31 2.82 0.86 13.49
N ASP A 32 2.47 -0.10 14.33
CA ASP A 32 3.44 -0.84 15.14
C ASP A 32 4.31 -1.78 14.32
N THR A 33 3.79 -2.33 13.22
CA THR A 33 4.48 -3.40 12.47
C THR A 33 4.92 -3.01 11.07
N GLU A 34 4.32 -1.99 10.46
CA GLU A 34 4.57 -1.67 9.06
C GLU A 34 5.01 -0.23 8.82
N TRP A 35 4.40 0.72 9.52
CA TRP A 35 4.68 2.14 9.28
C TRP A 35 6.12 2.49 9.61
N GLY A 36 6.81 3.11 8.66
CA GLY A 36 8.22 3.47 8.82
C GLY A 36 9.18 2.30 8.67
N MET A 37 8.67 1.07 8.49
CA MET A 37 9.53 -0.09 8.23
C MET A 37 9.89 -0.16 6.75
N PRO A 38 11.15 -0.48 6.42
CA PRO A 38 11.54 -0.57 5.01
C PRO A 38 10.90 -1.79 4.35
N VAL A 39 10.35 -1.58 3.15
CA VAL A 39 9.90 -2.65 2.28
C VAL A 39 11.05 -2.96 1.33
N ARG A 40 11.55 -4.20 1.32
CA ARG A 40 12.78 -4.55 0.62
C ARG A 40 12.61 -5.43 -0.61
N ASP A 41 11.47 -6.10 -0.74
CA ASP A 41 11.20 -6.96 -1.90
C ASP A 41 10.34 -6.25 -2.94
N GLU A 42 10.47 -6.70 -4.18
CA GLU A 42 9.74 -6.13 -5.31
C GLU A 42 8.22 -6.22 -5.14
N GLN A 43 7.74 -7.39 -4.71
CA GLN A 43 6.30 -7.62 -4.54
C GLN A 43 5.71 -6.71 -3.47
N GLY A 44 6.40 -6.57 -2.34
CA GLY A 44 5.97 -5.67 -1.27
C GLY A 44 5.98 -4.21 -1.68
N MET A 45 6.98 -3.78 -2.43
CA MET A 45 7.05 -2.43 -2.98
C MET A 45 5.91 -2.17 -3.96
N TYR A 46 5.65 -3.11 -4.85
CA TYR A 46 4.57 -2.99 -5.83
C TYR A 46 3.21 -2.94 -5.12
N GLU A 47 2.99 -3.80 -4.13
CA GLU A 47 1.76 -3.78 -3.32
C GLU A 47 1.55 -2.41 -2.68
N ARG A 48 2.58 -1.88 -2.03
CA ARG A 48 2.48 -0.61 -1.34
C ARG A 48 2.18 0.54 -2.28
N LEU A 49 2.89 0.61 -3.40
CA LEU A 49 2.63 1.64 -4.42
C LEU A 49 1.22 1.54 -4.98
N SER A 50 0.75 0.32 -5.21
CA SER A 50 -0.61 0.09 -5.72
C SER A 50 -1.67 0.54 -4.72
N LEU A 51 -1.51 0.17 -3.45
CA LEU A 51 -2.46 0.56 -2.40
C LEU A 51 -2.46 2.08 -2.19
N GLU A 52 -1.30 2.72 -2.23
CA GLU A 52 -1.21 4.18 -2.14
C GLU A 52 -1.91 4.87 -3.32
N ALA A 53 -1.78 4.32 -4.52
CA ALA A 53 -2.48 4.84 -5.69
C ALA A 53 -4.01 4.69 -5.55
N PHE A 54 -4.48 3.57 -5.02
CA PHE A 54 -5.91 3.39 -4.75
C PHE A 54 -6.42 4.29 -3.63
N GLN A 55 -5.55 4.71 -2.72
CA GLN A 55 -5.92 5.58 -1.61
C GLN A 55 -6.33 6.98 -2.06
N ALA A 56 -5.86 7.48 -3.18
CA ALA A 56 -6.12 8.86 -3.59
C ALA A 56 -7.61 9.22 -3.45
N GLY A 57 -7.90 10.21 -2.63
CA GLY A 57 -9.26 10.63 -2.30
C GLY A 57 -9.96 9.83 -1.20
N LEU A 58 -9.26 8.86 -0.59
CA LEU A 58 -9.82 7.99 0.45
C LEU A 58 -8.90 7.98 1.69
N SER A 59 -9.43 7.52 2.83
CA SER A 59 -8.61 7.36 4.03
C SER A 59 -7.74 6.10 3.93
N TRP A 60 -6.58 6.14 4.57
CA TRP A 60 -5.72 4.95 4.65
C TRP A 60 -6.40 3.80 5.39
N ALA A 61 -7.22 4.12 6.40
CA ALA A 61 -8.00 3.10 7.11
C ALA A 61 -8.92 2.33 6.16
N THR A 62 -9.56 3.02 5.23
CA THR A 62 -10.41 2.39 4.21
C THR A 62 -9.60 1.40 3.37
N ILE A 63 -8.41 1.80 2.93
CA ILE A 63 -7.53 0.93 2.13
C ILE A 63 -7.06 -0.27 2.95
N LEU A 64 -6.66 -0.08 4.20
CA LEU A 64 -6.23 -1.17 5.06
C LEU A 64 -7.34 -2.21 5.30
N ARG A 65 -8.58 -1.76 5.47
CA ARG A 65 -9.72 -2.67 5.63
C ARG A 65 -9.98 -3.49 4.37
N LYS A 66 -9.70 -2.92 3.21
CA LYS A 66 -9.86 -3.58 1.92
C LYS A 66 -8.64 -4.38 1.48
N ARG A 67 -7.51 -4.24 2.18
CA ARG A 67 -6.24 -4.86 1.79
C ARG A 67 -6.34 -6.38 1.59
N PRO A 68 -7.00 -7.16 2.46
CA PRO A 68 -7.11 -8.60 2.21
C PRO A 68 -7.84 -8.92 0.90
N ALA A 69 -8.90 -8.17 0.58
CA ALA A 69 -9.62 -8.35 -0.68
C ALA A 69 -8.77 -7.93 -1.88
N PHE A 70 -8.03 -6.83 -1.77
CA PHE A 70 -7.08 -6.41 -2.81
C PHE A 70 -6.03 -7.50 -3.08
N ARG A 71 -5.47 -8.08 -2.03
CA ARG A 71 -4.48 -9.16 -2.18
C ARG A 71 -5.07 -10.37 -2.90
N GLU A 72 -6.30 -10.73 -2.57
CA GLU A 72 -6.98 -11.86 -3.20
C GLU A 72 -7.20 -11.63 -4.69
N VAL A 73 -7.73 -10.47 -5.08
CA VAL A 73 -8.12 -10.21 -6.46
C VAL A 73 -6.96 -9.79 -7.37
N PHE A 74 -5.85 -9.32 -6.79
CA PHE A 74 -4.63 -8.96 -7.52
C PHE A 74 -3.52 -10.02 -7.38
N ASP A 75 -3.87 -11.26 -7.08
CA ASP A 75 -2.93 -12.39 -6.98
C ASP A 75 -1.75 -12.07 -6.05
N GLY A 76 -2.04 -11.54 -4.86
CA GLY A 76 -1.04 -11.19 -3.86
C GLY A 76 -0.14 -10.02 -4.27
N PHE A 77 -0.55 -9.25 -5.26
CA PHE A 77 0.26 -8.18 -5.86
C PHE A 77 1.58 -8.70 -6.45
N ASP A 78 1.52 -9.88 -7.05
CA ASP A 78 2.62 -10.42 -7.84
C ASP A 78 2.65 -9.67 -9.18
N PRO A 79 3.70 -8.86 -9.45
CA PRO A 79 3.74 -8.07 -10.69
C PRO A 79 3.69 -8.92 -11.95
N GLU A 80 4.24 -10.14 -11.92
CA GLU A 80 4.19 -11.02 -13.08
C GLU A 80 2.77 -11.45 -13.42
N GLN A 81 1.96 -11.72 -12.40
CA GLN A 81 0.56 -12.10 -12.60
C GLN A 81 -0.26 -10.89 -13.06
N VAL A 82 -0.13 -9.76 -12.37
CA VAL A 82 -0.93 -8.56 -12.68
C VAL A 82 -0.58 -8.02 -14.06
N ALA A 83 0.67 -8.10 -14.47
CA ALA A 83 1.10 -7.64 -15.81
C ALA A 83 0.39 -8.39 -16.93
N ARG A 84 -0.11 -9.59 -16.67
CA ARG A 84 -0.84 -10.41 -17.67
C ARG A 84 -2.34 -10.12 -17.70
N TYR A 85 -2.84 -9.29 -16.81
CA TYR A 85 -4.26 -8.97 -16.77
C TYR A 85 -4.69 -8.25 -18.05
N GLY A 86 -5.83 -8.69 -18.59
CA GLY A 86 -6.46 -8.08 -19.76
C GLY A 86 -7.78 -7.42 -19.40
N GLU A 87 -8.57 -7.04 -20.41
CA GLU A 87 -9.85 -6.38 -20.19
C GLU A 87 -10.83 -7.25 -19.40
N GLU A 88 -10.79 -8.57 -19.53
CA GLU A 88 -11.63 -9.48 -18.74
C GLU A 88 -11.33 -9.33 -17.24
N ASP A 89 -10.06 -9.17 -16.89
CA ASP A 89 -9.65 -8.97 -15.50
C ASP A 89 -10.10 -7.59 -15.00
N VAL A 90 -10.02 -6.57 -15.83
CA VAL A 90 -10.52 -5.23 -15.49
C VAL A 90 -12.02 -5.30 -15.17
N GLU A 91 -12.80 -5.98 -15.98
CA GLU A 91 -14.24 -6.14 -15.74
C GLU A 91 -14.52 -6.96 -14.48
N ARG A 92 -13.75 -8.01 -14.24
CA ARG A 92 -13.84 -8.81 -13.01
C ARG A 92 -13.61 -7.94 -11.77
N LEU A 93 -12.58 -7.09 -11.81
CA LEU A 93 -12.25 -6.20 -10.71
C LEU A 93 -13.30 -5.11 -10.52
N MET A 94 -13.85 -4.58 -11.62
CA MET A 94 -14.92 -3.59 -11.55
C MET A 94 -16.22 -4.14 -10.96
N ALA A 95 -16.41 -5.45 -11.01
CA ALA A 95 -17.57 -6.11 -10.44
C ALA A 95 -17.39 -6.44 -8.95
N ASP A 96 -16.20 -6.34 -8.40
CA ASP A 96 -15.92 -6.71 -7.02
C ASP A 96 -16.09 -5.52 -6.07
N ALA A 97 -17.16 -5.54 -5.28
CA ALA A 97 -17.49 -4.45 -4.35
C ALA A 97 -16.54 -4.36 -3.15
N ARG A 98 -15.70 -5.37 -2.93
CA ARG A 98 -14.77 -5.41 -1.80
C ARG A 98 -13.58 -4.47 -1.99
N ILE A 99 -13.31 -4.04 -3.20
CA ILE A 99 -12.18 -3.15 -3.52
C ILE A 99 -12.68 -1.79 -4.02
N VAL A 100 -11.73 -0.86 -4.18
CA VAL A 100 -12.02 0.44 -4.79
C VAL A 100 -12.25 0.23 -6.29
N ARG A 101 -13.49 0.41 -6.74
CA ARG A 101 -13.87 0.17 -8.14
C ARG A 101 -13.65 1.43 -8.97
N ASN A 102 -12.43 1.65 -9.37
CA ASN A 102 -12.04 2.75 -10.24
C ASN A 102 -11.25 2.18 -11.42
N ARG A 103 -11.85 2.22 -12.60
CA ARG A 103 -11.26 1.63 -13.82
C ARG A 103 -9.90 2.20 -14.14
N ALA A 104 -9.72 3.51 -14.00
CA ALA A 104 -8.44 4.16 -14.27
C ALA A 104 -7.35 3.69 -13.31
N LYS A 105 -7.68 3.54 -12.03
CA LYS A 105 -6.73 3.05 -11.02
C LYS A 105 -6.39 1.57 -11.23
N ILE A 106 -7.37 0.76 -11.61
CA ILE A 106 -7.15 -0.65 -11.94
C ILE A 106 -6.21 -0.78 -13.13
N ARG A 107 -6.47 -0.02 -14.20
CA ARG A 107 -5.59 -0.03 -15.38
C ARG A 107 -4.20 0.49 -15.06
N ALA A 108 -4.10 1.50 -14.20
CA ALA A 108 -2.80 2.01 -13.74
C ALA A 108 -2.02 0.94 -12.98
N ALA A 109 -2.69 0.14 -12.15
CA ALA A 109 -2.04 -0.97 -11.44
C ALA A 109 -1.44 -1.99 -12.42
N ILE A 110 -2.14 -2.32 -13.49
CA ILE A 110 -1.65 -3.24 -14.52
C ILE A 110 -0.46 -2.62 -15.26
N THR A 111 -0.56 -1.35 -15.65
CA THR A 111 0.53 -0.63 -16.30
C THR A 111 1.77 -0.58 -15.41
N ASN A 112 1.58 -0.33 -14.11
CA ASN A 112 2.67 -0.30 -13.15
C ASN A 112 3.29 -1.67 -12.91
N ALA A 113 2.52 -2.76 -13.03
CA ALA A 113 3.06 -4.11 -12.98
C ALA A 113 4.02 -4.34 -14.16
N ASN A 114 3.61 -3.96 -15.36
CA ASN A 114 4.48 -4.05 -16.54
C ASN A 114 5.74 -3.19 -16.38
N ALA A 115 5.60 -1.98 -15.85
CA ALA A 115 6.73 -1.10 -15.59
C ALA A 115 7.68 -1.70 -14.54
N THR A 116 7.14 -2.34 -13.51
CA THR A 116 7.92 -3.02 -12.47
C THR A 116 8.78 -4.13 -13.07
N LEU A 117 8.22 -4.92 -13.97
CA LEU A 117 8.98 -5.97 -14.67
C LEU A 117 10.09 -5.38 -15.55
N ALA A 118 9.81 -4.27 -16.22
CA ALA A 118 10.80 -3.59 -17.07
C ALA A 118 11.97 -3.04 -16.26
N LEU A 119 11.74 -2.64 -15.00
CA LEU A 119 12.78 -2.12 -14.12
C LEU A 119 13.78 -3.19 -13.65
N ARG A 120 13.44 -4.48 -13.78
CA ARG A 120 14.33 -5.57 -13.35
C ARG A 120 15.71 -5.49 -14.00
N ASP A 121 15.77 -5.03 -15.25
CA ASP A 121 17.04 -4.86 -15.98
C ASP A 121 17.90 -3.73 -15.41
N ARG A 122 17.34 -2.89 -14.54
CA ARG A 122 17.99 -1.72 -13.93
C ARG A 122 18.12 -1.85 -12.41
N GLY A 123 18.14 -3.07 -11.89
CA GLY A 123 18.23 -3.32 -10.46
C GLY A 123 16.90 -3.54 -9.77
N GLY A 124 15.79 -3.34 -10.47
CA GLY A 124 14.45 -3.58 -9.94
C GLY A 124 13.88 -2.43 -9.12
N LEU A 125 12.60 -2.56 -8.77
CA LEU A 125 11.85 -1.53 -8.06
C LEU A 125 12.42 -1.26 -6.65
N ALA A 126 12.83 -2.31 -5.95
CA ALA A 126 13.35 -2.18 -4.60
C ALA A 126 14.64 -1.35 -4.55
N GLU A 127 15.51 -1.52 -5.55
CA GLU A 127 16.76 -0.76 -5.64
C GLU A 127 16.48 0.73 -5.91
N ILE A 128 15.56 1.03 -6.80
CA ILE A 128 15.15 2.40 -7.09
C ILE A 128 14.53 3.05 -5.86
N GLY A 129 13.71 2.32 -5.12
CA GLY A 129 13.13 2.79 -3.87
C GLY A 129 14.20 3.15 -2.84
N ARG A 130 15.22 2.34 -2.70
CA ARG A 130 16.34 2.62 -1.79
C ARG A 130 17.12 3.88 -2.19
N ALA A 131 17.41 4.03 -3.48
CA ALA A 131 18.10 5.21 -3.99
C ALA A 131 17.29 6.48 -3.74
N SER A 132 15.98 6.44 -3.98
CA SER A 132 15.08 7.57 -3.74
C SER A 132 15.05 7.95 -2.26
N CYS A 133 15.02 6.98 -1.35
CA CYS A 133 15.04 7.24 0.09
C CYS A 133 16.36 7.90 0.52
N ARG A 134 17.49 7.53 -0.06
CA ARG A 134 18.79 8.14 0.23
C ARG A 134 18.84 9.60 -0.19
N GLU A 135 18.22 9.96 -1.27
CA GLU A 135 18.21 11.33 -1.79
C GLU A 135 17.38 12.29 -0.95
N ARG A 136 16.48 11.78 -0.14
CA ARG A 136 15.58 12.59 0.70
C ARG A 136 16.16 12.96 2.07
N VAL A 137 17.34 12.51 2.38
CA VAL A 137 17.97 12.78 3.67
C VAL A 137 18.65 14.16 3.70
#